data_794038be4e8f9cdd2a18df217e5834e2
#
_entry.id   794038be4e8f9cdd2a18df217e5834e2
#
_cell.length_a   1.000
_cell.length_b   1.000
_cell.length_c   1.000
_cell.angle_alpha   90.00
_cell.angle_beta   90.00
_cell.angle_gamma   90.00
#
_symmetry.space_group_name_H-M   'P 1'
#
loop_
_entity.id
_entity.type
_entity.pdbx_description
1 polymer ?
#
loop_
_entity_poly.entity_id
_entity_poly.type
_entity_poly.pdbx_seq_one_letter_code
_entity_poly.pdbx_strand_id
1 'polypeptide(L)'
;MRWPVYFILAYFAVAIQIGIGGHFRIWGATPNLVMIAVVFIAIHAPRDAALLGCFALGIMQDLTTAEPSRLGLYGLAYGIYALMIGGFGTPTVRGNAVMHIVLTLVCGLVTALVVLLHGWLPFAHGIRMPVGVMLWSALYTALVSPIVLVPLNRLRKAFAFEQPRRRLGVR
;
A
#
# COMPACT_ATOMS: atom_id res chain seq x y z
N MET A 1 -15.77 6.50 3.80
CA MET A 1 -15.18 5.15 3.90
C MET A 1 -15.79 4.39 5.06
N ARG A 2 -16.17 3.13 4.88
CA ARG A 2 -16.68 2.29 5.98
C ARG A 2 -15.51 1.65 6.72
N TRP A 3 -15.19 2.12 7.89
CA TRP A 3 -14.07 1.64 8.71
C TRP A 3 -14.11 0.13 9.03
N PRO A 4 -15.26 -0.49 9.35
CA PRO A 4 -15.30 -1.93 9.60
C PRO A 4 -14.84 -2.76 8.40
N VAL A 5 -15.23 -2.38 7.17
CA VAL A 5 -14.82 -3.08 5.96
C VAL A 5 -13.31 -2.87 5.69
N TYR A 6 -12.80 -1.68 6.01
CA TYR A 6 -11.37 -1.41 5.97
C TYR A 6 -10.57 -2.34 6.90
N PHE A 7 -11.01 -2.49 8.16
CA PHE A 7 -10.31 -3.37 9.10
C PHE A 7 -10.33 -4.83 8.67
N ILE A 8 -11.43 -5.30 8.07
CA ILE A 8 -11.52 -6.63 7.48
C ILE A 8 -10.49 -6.79 6.37
N LEU A 9 -10.41 -5.83 5.43
CA LEU A 9 -9.42 -5.84 4.36
C LEU A 9 -7.99 -5.84 4.92
N ALA A 10 -7.71 -4.96 5.88
CA ALA A 10 -6.39 -4.84 6.50
C ALA A 10 -5.98 -6.15 7.16
N TYR A 11 -6.88 -6.75 7.93
CA TYR A 11 -6.66 -8.05 8.58
C TYR A 11 -6.34 -9.15 7.56
N PHE A 12 -7.16 -9.27 6.51
CA PHE A 12 -6.93 -10.29 5.47
C PHE A 12 -5.63 -10.03 4.71
N ALA A 13 -5.31 -8.79 4.36
CA ALA A 13 -4.08 -8.47 3.66
C ALA A 13 -2.85 -8.87 4.49
N VAL A 14 -2.85 -8.55 5.78
CA VAL A 14 -1.76 -8.89 6.70
C VAL A 14 -1.71 -10.40 6.98
N ALA A 15 -2.85 -11.04 7.24
CA ALA A 15 -2.93 -12.47 7.52
C ALA A 15 -2.42 -13.31 6.32
N ILE A 16 -2.84 -12.96 5.10
CA ILE A 16 -2.37 -13.64 3.88
C ILE A 16 -0.88 -13.35 3.66
N GLN A 17 -0.42 -12.12 3.91
CA GLN A 17 0.99 -11.77 3.80
C GLN A 17 1.87 -12.64 4.71
N ILE A 18 1.46 -12.84 5.97
CA ILE A 18 2.20 -13.65 6.93
C ILE A 18 2.11 -15.15 6.58
N GLY A 19 0.89 -15.63 6.28
CA GLY A 19 0.63 -17.05 6.07
C GLY A 19 1.18 -17.59 4.76
N ILE A 20 1.06 -16.82 3.68
CA ILE A 20 1.33 -17.32 2.32
C ILE A 20 2.55 -16.62 1.69
N GLY A 21 2.88 -15.41 2.14
CA GLY A 21 3.95 -14.59 1.55
C GLY A 21 5.29 -15.32 1.43
N GLY A 22 5.63 -16.15 2.42
CA GLY A 22 6.87 -16.94 2.41
C GLY A 22 6.96 -18.00 1.31
N HIS A 23 5.82 -18.55 0.87
CA HIS A 23 5.76 -19.59 -0.16
C HIS A 23 6.00 -19.04 -1.59
N PHE A 24 5.73 -17.75 -1.80
CA PHE A 24 5.95 -17.06 -3.08
C PHE A 24 7.28 -16.32 -3.16
N ARG A 25 8.29 -16.82 -2.44
CA ARG A 25 9.61 -16.20 -2.44
C ARG A 25 10.39 -16.55 -3.72
N ILE A 26 10.62 -15.54 -4.57
CA ILE A 26 11.39 -15.67 -5.80
C ILE A 26 12.65 -14.80 -5.67
N TRP A 27 13.84 -15.41 -5.77
CA TRP A 27 15.13 -14.72 -5.65
C TRP A 27 15.28 -13.83 -4.39
N GLY A 28 14.71 -14.32 -3.28
CA GLY A 28 14.78 -13.60 -2.01
C GLY A 28 13.70 -12.53 -1.81
N ALA A 29 12.94 -12.19 -2.84
CA ALA A 29 11.83 -11.24 -2.76
C ALA A 29 10.48 -11.95 -2.61
N THR A 30 9.61 -11.39 -1.81
CA THR A 30 8.21 -11.80 -1.63
C THR A 30 7.27 -10.70 -2.12
N PRO A 31 6.13 -11.04 -2.76
CA PRO A 31 5.15 -10.03 -3.12
C PRO A 31 4.54 -9.41 -1.86
N ASN A 32 4.36 -8.11 -1.85
CA ASN A 32 3.80 -7.39 -0.72
C ASN A 32 2.31 -7.10 -0.94
N LEU A 33 1.45 -7.95 -0.37
CA LEU A 33 -0.01 -7.83 -0.51
C LEU A 33 -0.56 -6.62 0.26
N VAL A 34 0.07 -6.26 1.38
CA VAL A 34 -0.31 -5.06 2.13
C VAL A 34 -0.07 -3.80 1.28
N MET A 35 1.03 -3.75 0.54
CA MET A 35 1.31 -2.64 -0.38
C MET A 35 0.24 -2.54 -1.48
N ILE A 36 -0.27 -3.66 -2.00
CA ILE A 36 -1.37 -3.67 -2.98
C ILE A 36 -2.66 -3.12 -2.34
N ALA A 37 -2.96 -3.48 -1.09
CA ALA A 37 -4.10 -2.92 -0.37
C ALA A 37 -3.96 -1.41 -0.13
N VAL A 38 -2.74 -0.92 0.15
CA VAL A 38 -2.43 0.52 0.26
C VAL A 38 -2.74 1.25 -1.05
N VAL A 39 -2.30 0.71 -2.18
CA VAL A 39 -2.59 1.28 -3.51
C VAL A 39 -4.09 1.32 -3.78
N PHE A 40 -4.82 0.26 -3.44
CA PHE A 40 -6.27 0.23 -3.56
C PHE A 40 -6.95 1.35 -2.78
N ILE A 41 -6.56 1.55 -1.52
CA ILE A 41 -7.13 2.58 -0.65
C ILE A 41 -6.76 3.97 -1.15
N ALA A 42 -5.49 4.20 -1.53
CA ALA A 42 -5.03 5.49 -2.04
C ALA A 42 -5.80 5.97 -3.28
N ILE A 43 -6.18 5.03 -4.18
CA ILE A 43 -6.91 5.35 -5.42
C ILE A 43 -8.40 5.58 -5.17
N HIS A 44 -9.00 4.88 -4.20
CA HIS A 44 -10.46 4.84 -4.04
C HIS A 44 -10.97 5.71 -2.90
N ALA A 45 -10.23 5.86 -1.80
CA ALA A 45 -10.66 6.62 -0.64
C ALA A 45 -10.52 8.14 -0.83
N PRO A 46 -11.34 8.95 -0.15
CA PRO A 46 -11.10 10.39 -0.04
C PRO A 46 -9.74 10.64 0.62
N ARG A 47 -9.09 11.76 0.28
CA ARG A 47 -7.70 12.07 0.63
C ARG A 47 -7.37 11.83 2.12
N ASP A 48 -8.21 12.35 3.02
CA ASP A 48 -7.96 12.23 4.47
C ASP A 48 -8.11 10.78 4.96
N ALA A 49 -9.11 10.06 4.45
CA ALA A 49 -9.31 8.65 4.78
C ALA A 49 -8.23 7.76 4.13
N ALA A 50 -7.72 8.13 2.94
CA ALA A 50 -6.61 7.44 2.28
C ALA A 50 -5.34 7.59 3.11
N LEU A 51 -5.03 8.81 3.55
CA LEU A 51 -3.84 9.08 4.37
C LEU A 51 -3.86 8.23 5.65
N LEU A 52 -4.95 8.32 6.43
CA LEU A 52 -5.09 7.57 7.68
C LEU A 52 -5.08 6.06 7.45
N GLY A 53 -5.79 5.59 6.44
CA GLY A 53 -5.86 4.16 6.13
C GLY A 53 -4.51 3.59 5.65
N CYS A 54 -3.80 4.29 4.77
CA CYS A 54 -2.49 3.84 4.29
C CYS A 54 -1.44 3.87 5.41
N PHE A 55 -1.44 4.92 6.24
CA PHE A 55 -0.56 5.03 7.39
C PHE A 55 -0.81 3.89 8.40
N ALA A 56 -2.08 3.61 8.73
CA ALA A 56 -2.42 2.52 9.64
C ALA A 56 -2.01 1.14 9.08
N LEU A 57 -2.22 0.87 7.78
CA LEU A 57 -1.72 -0.34 7.13
C LEU A 57 -0.20 -0.46 7.20
N GLY A 58 0.52 0.65 7.04
CA GLY A 58 1.97 0.66 7.17
C GLY A 58 2.42 0.31 8.58
N ILE A 59 1.77 0.86 9.61
CA ILE A 59 2.05 0.48 11.01
C ILE A 59 1.75 -1.00 11.25
N MET A 60 0.62 -1.52 10.73
CA MET A 60 0.32 -2.94 10.85
C MET A 60 1.39 -3.81 10.19
N GLN A 61 1.93 -3.39 9.06
CA GLN A 61 3.03 -4.07 8.40
C GLN A 61 4.33 -3.98 9.22
N ASP A 62 4.65 -2.81 9.78
CA ASP A 62 5.81 -2.64 10.65
C ASP A 62 5.77 -3.58 11.85
N LEU A 63 4.58 -3.73 12.47
CA LEU A 63 4.38 -4.65 13.60
C LEU A 63 4.54 -6.14 13.23
N THR A 64 4.30 -6.49 11.97
CA THR A 64 4.47 -7.87 11.48
C THR A 64 5.90 -8.16 11.03
N THR A 65 6.69 -7.12 10.80
CA THR A 65 8.10 -7.25 10.45
C THR A 65 8.88 -7.30 11.76
N ALA A 66 9.49 -8.44 12.10
CA ALA A 66 10.14 -8.70 13.38
C ALA A 66 11.40 -7.85 13.68
N GLU A 67 11.58 -6.71 13.02
CA GLU A 67 12.74 -5.84 13.16
C GLU A 67 12.36 -4.53 13.90
N PRO A 68 12.59 -4.44 15.21
CA PRO A 68 12.21 -3.27 16.02
C PRO A 68 12.87 -1.96 15.56
N SER A 69 14.01 -2.03 14.90
CA SER A 69 14.72 -0.84 14.35
C SER A 69 14.03 -0.18 13.17
N ARG A 70 12.98 -0.79 12.62
CA ARG A 70 12.24 -0.30 11.44
C ARG A 70 10.80 0.09 11.72
N LEU A 71 10.41 0.13 12.99
CA LEU A 71 9.06 0.53 13.37
C LEU A 71 8.74 1.94 12.85
N GLY A 72 7.64 2.07 12.12
CA GLY A 72 7.15 3.33 11.56
C GLY A 72 7.60 3.64 10.13
N LEU A 73 8.57 2.90 9.55
CA LEU A 73 9.08 3.19 8.21
C LEU A 73 8.05 2.90 7.12
N TYR A 74 7.37 1.75 7.20
CA TYR A 74 6.29 1.45 6.26
C TYR A 74 5.10 2.38 6.48
N GLY A 75 4.80 2.73 7.74
CA GLY A 75 3.78 3.74 8.06
C GLY A 75 4.07 5.07 7.38
N LEU A 76 5.30 5.58 7.53
CA LEU A 76 5.75 6.81 6.90
C LEU A 76 5.72 6.73 5.36
N ALA A 77 6.27 5.66 4.78
CA ALA A 77 6.32 5.47 3.34
C ALA A 77 4.92 5.44 2.71
N TYR A 78 4.00 4.70 3.30
CA TYR A 78 2.63 4.59 2.80
C TYR A 78 1.82 5.87 3.04
N GLY A 79 2.11 6.60 4.12
CA GLY A 79 1.56 7.94 4.36
C GLY A 79 2.01 8.94 3.29
N ILE A 80 3.31 9.00 2.98
CA ILE A 80 3.86 9.84 1.90
C ILE A 80 3.24 9.46 0.55
N TYR A 81 3.16 8.17 0.24
CA TYR A 81 2.54 7.70 -0.99
C TYR A 81 1.06 8.13 -1.09
N ALA A 82 0.31 8.01 0.01
CA ALA A 82 -1.09 8.44 0.05
C ALA A 82 -1.26 9.95 -0.15
N LEU A 83 -0.32 10.76 0.36
CA LEU A 83 -0.30 12.21 0.11
C LEU A 83 -0.05 12.53 -1.37
N MET A 84 0.85 11.79 -2.02
CA MET A 84 1.18 12.00 -3.43
C MET A 84 0.03 11.60 -4.36
N ILE A 85 -0.64 10.48 -4.08
CA ILE A 85 -1.66 9.90 -4.96
C ILE A 85 -3.09 10.24 -4.52
N GLY A 86 -3.28 10.61 -3.25
CA GLY A 86 -4.59 10.91 -2.69
C GLY A 86 -5.30 12.04 -3.45
N GLY A 87 -6.39 11.70 -4.14
CA GLY A 87 -7.15 12.62 -4.99
C GLY A 87 -6.96 12.41 -6.50
N PHE A 88 -5.94 11.67 -6.96
CA PHE A 88 -5.75 11.35 -8.38
C PHE A 88 -6.61 10.19 -8.89
N GLY A 89 -7.49 9.63 -8.07
CA GLY A 89 -8.36 8.50 -8.40
C GLY A 89 -9.42 8.82 -9.46
N THR A 90 -8.99 9.11 -10.70
CA THR A 90 -9.91 9.25 -11.84
C THR A 90 -10.48 7.89 -12.24
N PRO A 91 -11.67 7.84 -12.90
CA PRO A 91 -12.25 6.58 -13.38
C PRO A 91 -11.29 5.80 -14.28
N THR A 92 -10.49 6.50 -15.08
CA THR A 92 -9.49 5.92 -15.99
C THR A 92 -8.40 5.18 -15.22
N VAL A 93 -7.90 5.75 -14.12
CA VAL A 93 -6.88 5.14 -13.26
C VAL A 93 -7.42 3.88 -12.59
N ARG A 94 -8.68 3.92 -12.14
CA ARG A 94 -9.32 2.81 -11.41
C ARG A 94 -9.58 1.57 -12.27
N GLY A 95 -9.75 1.74 -13.58
CA GLY A 95 -10.11 0.66 -14.51
C GLY A 95 -8.92 0.06 -15.29
N ASN A 96 -7.76 0.68 -15.27
CA ASN A 96 -6.63 0.30 -16.11
C ASN A 96 -5.59 -0.53 -15.34
N ALA A 97 -5.37 -1.78 -15.78
CA ALA A 97 -4.40 -2.68 -15.17
C ALA A 97 -2.96 -2.14 -15.24
N VAL A 98 -2.60 -1.44 -16.32
CA VAL A 98 -1.28 -0.82 -16.46
C VAL A 98 -1.06 0.25 -15.39
N MET A 99 -2.11 1.07 -15.12
CA MET A 99 -2.02 2.08 -14.07
C MET A 99 -1.87 1.44 -12.68
N HIS A 100 -2.47 0.29 -12.44
CA HIS A 100 -2.27 -0.45 -11.19
C HIS A 100 -0.81 -0.89 -11.03
N ILE A 101 -0.18 -1.40 -12.10
CA ILE A 101 1.25 -1.77 -12.09
C ILE A 101 2.11 -0.54 -11.78
N VAL A 102 1.89 0.55 -12.51
CA VAL A 102 2.67 1.80 -12.35
C VAL A 102 2.52 2.35 -10.93
N LEU A 103 1.30 2.46 -10.42
CA LEU A 103 1.05 2.99 -9.07
C LEU A 103 1.63 2.10 -7.98
N THR A 104 1.57 0.78 -8.15
CA THR A 104 2.19 -0.17 -7.21
C THR A 104 3.70 -0.07 -7.26
N LEU A 105 4.29 0.08 -8.44
CA LEU A 105 5.72 0.29 -8.60
C LEU A 105 6.17 1.59 -7.92
N VAL A 106 5.43 2.69 -8.12
CA VAL A 106 5.71 3.98 -7.46
C VAL A 106 5.64 3.82 -5.94
N CYS A 107 4.63 3.11 -5.41
CA CYS A 107 4.54 2.82 -3.98
C CYS A 107 5.77 2.05 -3.48
N GLY A 108 6.21 1.04 -4.21
CA GLY A 108 7.41 0.26 -3.90
C GLY A 108 8.69 1.09 -3.93
N LEU A 109 8.82 2.00 -4.92
CA LEU A 109 9.98 2.91 -5.01
C LEU A 109 9.99 3.93 -3.86
N VAL A 110 8.84 4.51 -3.50
CA VAL A 110 8.73 5.40 -2.33
C VAL A 110 9.13 4.66 -1.06
N THR A 111 8.67 3.42 -0.89
CA THR A 111 9.02 2.58 0.25
C THR A 111 10.52 2.28 0.27
N ALA A 112 11.11 1.90 -0.87
CA ALA A 112 12.54 1.65 -0.98
C ALA A 112 13.36 2.91 -0.65
N LEU A 113 12.93 4.07 -1.14
CA LEU A 113 13.59 5.34 -0.88
C LEU A 113 13.59 5.67 0.62
N VAL A 114 12.42 5.55 1.28
CA VAL A 114 12.29 5.83 2.73
C VAL A 114 13.19 4.91 3.55
N VAL A 115 13.20 3.60 3.23
CA VAL A 115 14.05 2.62 3.92
C VAL A 115 15.55 2.88 3.67
N LEU A 116 15.93 3.26 2.44
CA LEU A 116 17.32 3.61 2.11
C LEU A 116 17.77 4.88 2.84
N LEU A 117 16.95 5.92 2.85
CA LEU A 117 17.24 7.16 3.58
C LEU A 117 17.41 6.89 5.08
N HIS A 118 16.54 6.03 5.66
CA HIS A 118 16.70 5.61 7.04
C HIS A 118 18.03 4.88 7.28
N GLY A 119 18.42 3.99 6.37
CA GLY A 119 19.67 3.24 6.48
C GLY A 119 20.95 4.10 6.44
N TRP A 120 20.85 5.36 6.01
CA TRP A 120 21.97 6.33 6.04
C TRP A 120 22.09 7.05 7.37
N LEU A 121 21.08 6.95 8.25
CA LEU A 121 21.14 7.57 9.56
C LEU A 121 22.08 6.80 10.49
N PRO A 122 22.92 7.48 11.28
CA PRO A 122 23.91 6.85 12.15
C PRO A 122 23.29 5.98 13.26
N PHE A 123 22.00 6.13 13.51
CA PHE A 123 21.25 5.36 14.51
C PHE A 123 20.64 4.06 13.95
N ALA A 124 20.71 3.84 12.64
CA ALA A 124 20.16 2.64 11.98
C ALA A 124 21.14 1.46 12.09
N HIS A 125 21.27 0.88 13.27
CA HIS A 125 22.09 -0.31 13.51
C HIS A 125 21.32 -1.56 13.09
N GLY A 126 21.08 -1.75 11.80
CA GLY A 126 20.31 -2.88 11.28
C GLY A 126 20.92 -3.51 10.05
N ILE A 127 20.53 -4.74 9.76
CA ILE A 127 20.90 -5.46 8.54
C ILE A 127 20.49 -4.62 7.33
N ARG A 128 21.45 -4.17 6.54
CA ARG A 128 21.20 -3.46 5.29
C ARG A 128 20.59 -4.45 4.31
N MET A 129 19.30 -4.30 4.01
CA MET A 129 18.74 -5.08 2.90
C MET A 129 19.42 -4.66 1.60
N PRO A 130 19.85 -5.61 0.77
CA PRO A 130 20.42 -5.28 -0.51
C PRO A 130 19.38 -4.55 -1.38
N VAL A 131 19.77 -3.39 -1.90
CA VAL A 131 18.90 -2.53 -2.72
C VAL A 131 18.24 -3.32 -3.85
N GLY A 132 18.99 -4.26 -4.44
CA GLY A 132 18.47 -5.13 -5.50
C GLY A 132 17.26 -5.95 -5.08
N VAL A 133 17.25 -6.50 -3.86
CA VAL A 133 16.09 -7.26 -3.36
C VAL A 133 14.89 -6.37 -3.13
N MET A 134 15.09 -5.13 -2.68
CA MET A 134 13.99 -4.17 -2.48
C MET A 134 13.35 -3.77 -3.81
N LEU A 135 14.18 -3.44 -4.82
CA LEU A 135 13.69 -3.11 -6.16
C LEU A 135 13.01 -4.30 -6.83
N TRP A 136 13.59 -5.49 -6.66
CA TRP A 136 12.99 -6.72 -7.18
C TRP A 136 11.64 -7.04 -6.52
N SER A 137 11.54 -6.85 -5.20
CA SER A 137 10.26 -6.99 -4.47
C SER A 137 9.22 -5.99 -4.95
N ALA A 138 9.60 -4.73 -5.19
CA ALA A 138 8.71 -3.70 -5.72
C ALA A 138 8.19 -4.07 -7.13
N LEU A 139 9.09 -4.53 -8.03
CA LEU A 139 8.73 -4.95 -9.37
C LEU A 139 7.82 -6.19 -9.34
N TYR A 140 8.17 -7.19 -8.54
CA TYR A 140 7.38 -8.41 -8.39
C TYR A 140 5.97 -8.10 -7.86
N THR A 141 5.87 -7.25 -6.83
CA THR A 141 4.58 -6.82 -6.30
C THR A 141 3.76 -6.04 -7.34
N ALA A 142 4.41 -5.19 -8.14
CA ALA A 142 3.76 -4.44 -9.19
C ALA A 142 3.17 -5.36 -10.28
N LEU A 143 3.89 -6.42 -10.67
CA LEU A 143 3.41 -7.39 -11.64
C LEU A 143 2.22 -8.22 -11.11
N VAL A 144 2.21 -8.54 -9.82
CA VAL A 144 1.12 -9.28 -9.16
C VAL A 144 -0.09 -8.38 -8.89
N SER A 145 0.11 -7.07 -8.79
CA SER A 145 -0.93 -6.11 -8.38
C SER A 145 -2.22 -6.18 -9.19
N PRO A 146 -2.25 -6.33 -10.53
CA PRO A 146 -3.52 -6.41 -11.28
C PRO A 146 -4.34 -7.63 -10.90
N ILE A 147 -3.69 -8.76 -10.61
CA ILE A 147 -4.38 -10.02 -10.25
C ILE A 147 -5.17 -9.83 -8.95
N VAL A 148 -4.64 -9.07 -8.00
CA VAL A 148 -5.29 -8.79 -6.72
C VAL A 148 -6.24 -7.59 -6.81
N LEU A 149 -5.86 -6.53 -7.52
CA LEU A 149 -6.65 -5.29 -7.61
C LEU A 149 -7.91 -5.46 -8.46
N VAL A 150 -7.90 -6.28 -9.51
CA VAL A 150 -9.08 -6.50 -10.35
C VAL A 150 -10.26 -7.11 -9.55
N PRO A 151 -10.10 -8.20 -8.78
CA PRO A 151 -11.18 -8.70 -7.94
C PRO A 151 -11.53 -7.72 -6.80
N LEU A 152 -10.54 -7.05 -6.23
CA LEU A 152 -10.75 -6.08 -5.17
C LEU A 152 -11.58 -4.87 -5.63
N ASN A 153 -11.39 -4.44 -6.87
CA ASN A 153 -12.19 -3.39 -7.50
C ASN A 153 -13.68 -3.76 -7.63
N ARG A 154 -14.01 -5.04 -7.76
CA ARG A 154 -15.42 -5.49 -7.74
C ARG A 154 -16.07 -5.30 -6.37
N LEU A 155 -15.27 -5.40 -5.31
CA LEU A 155 -15.72 -5.22 -3.93
C LEU A 155 -15.78 -3.73 -3.51
N ARG A 156 -15.35 -2.79 -4.36
CA ARG A 156 -15.31 -1.34 -4.04
C ARG A 156 -16.62 -0.77 -3.51
N LYS A 157 -17.77 -1.33 -3.97
CA LYS A 157 -19.10 -0.91 -3.52
C LYS A 157 -19.32 -1.17 -2.02
N ALA A 158 -18.73 -2.24 -1.48
CA ALA A 158 -18.81 -2.58 -0.06
C ALA A 158 -18.12 -1.55 0.84
N PHE A 159 -17.08 -0.89 0.32
CA PHE A 159 -16.32 0.12 1.07
C PHE A 159 -17.01 1.49 1.13
N ALA A 160 -18.05 1.70 0.31
CA ALA A 160 -18.78 2.98 0.21
C ALA A 160 -17.83 4.20 0.18
N PHE A 161 -16.85 4.20 -0.73
CA PHE A 161 -15.93 5.31 -0.95
C PHE A 161 -16.60 6.54 -1.59
N GLU A 162 -17.91 6.54 -1.75
CA GLU A 162 -18.65 7.66 -2.32
C GLU A 162 -18.42 8.89 -1.45
N GLN A 163 -17.87 9.93 -2.08
CA GLN A 163 -17.93 11.27 -1.49
C GLN A 163 -19.38 11.65 -1.34
N PRO A 164 -19.80 12.23 -0.20
CA PRO A 164 -21.11 12.84 -0.11
C PRO A 164 -21.19 13.88 -1.25
N ARG A 165 -22.10 13.65 -2.21
CA ARG A 165 -22.43 14.65 -3.23
C ARG A 165 -22.71 15.94 -2.47
N ARG A 166 -21.83 16.94 -2.56
CA ARG A 166 -22.19 18.30 -2.20
C ARG A 166 -23.42 18.63 -3.03
N ARG A 167 -24.58 18.53 -2.41
CA ARG A 167 -25.77 19.18 -2.95
C ARG A 167 -25.43 20.67 -2.95
N LEU A 168 -24.99 21.15 -4.12
CA LEU A 168 -25.03 22.57 -4.40
C LEU A 168 -26.51 22.93 -4.28
N GLY A 169 -26.87 23.43 -3.11
CA GLY A 169 -28.15 24.07 -2.94
C GLY A 169 -28.15 25.30 -3.84
N VAL A 170 -28.77 25.15 -4.99
CA VAL A 170 -29.22 26.28 -5.78
C VAL A 170 -30.36 26.90 -4.99
N ARG A 171 -30.08 28.05 -4.41
CA ARG A 171 -31.09 29.02 -4.04
C ARG A 171 -31.06 30.12 -5.09
#